data_f0006da582f742157f2ea763b6003d55
#
_entry.id   f0006da582f742157f2ea763b6003d55
#
_cell.length_a   1.000
_cell.length_b   1.000
_cell.length_c   1.000
_cell.angle_alpha   90.00
_cell.angle_beta   90.00
_cell.angle_gamma   90.00
#
_symmetry.space_group_name_H-M   'P 1'
#
loop_
_entity.id
_entity.type
_entity.pdbx_description
1 polymer ?
#
loop_
_entity_poly.entity_id
_entity_poly.type
_entity_poly.pdbx_seq_one_letter_code
_entity_poly.pdbx_strand_id
1 'polypeptide(L)'
;MGKDEKLIELVKAAIWYRIPSDYLLVDSWFTNTGLVDFVYNCHKKFHLLGMAKIGNTKYSTSWGDLSARSILGRLSSSRQIRYNRRYHIHYAMTDVKLGTRQVRLFFCRRGKAEGWRMLLTTDTSVDFMRAYEIYAMRWAIEVFFADSKRLLGLADCSARDFTAQLAHVSLVMIRYNLLALLKRSLDYETIGGLFKDVYTGAYELTVVEKIWLIIVEVVGIVAELTGADEDTLMRQLIENNKRLEALQAYAQTA
;
A
#
# COMPACT_ATOMS: atom_id res chain seq x y z
N MET A 1 24.89 -2.91 -4.40
CA MET A 1 23.78 -3.61 -3.74
C MET A 1 22.73 -3.97 -4.76
N GLY A 2 22.40 -5.25 -4.91
CA GLY A 2 21.41 -5.74 -5.86
C GLY A 2 19.96 -5.41 -5.43
N LYS A 3 19.01 -5.47 -6.38
CA LYS A 3 17.59 -5.23 -6.06
C LYS A 3 17.03 -6.23 -5.03
N ASP A 4 17.49 -7.47 -5.08
CA ASP A 4 17.07 -8.54 -4.17
C ASP A 4 17.60 -8.30 -2.74
N GLU A 5 18.84 -7.83 -2.61
CA GLU A 5 19.43 -7.46 -1.33
C GLU A 5 18.67 -6.33 -0.66
N LYS A 6 18.30 -5.28 -1.45
CA LYS A 6 17.47 -4.17 -0.96
C LYS A 6 16.11 -4.63 -0.49
N LEU A 7 15.45 -5.54 -1.22
CA LEU A 7 14.16 -6.09 -0.78
C LEU A 7 14.30 -6.82 0.55
N ILE A 8 15.32 -7.67 0.68
CA ILE A 8 15.58 -8.41 1.93
C ILE A 8 15.83 -7.45 3.10
N GLU A 9 16.57 -6.37 2.89
CA GLU A 9 16.78 -5.34 3.93
C GLU A 9 15.47 -4.66 4.33
N LEU A 10 14.62 -4.29 3.38
CA LEU A 10 13.31 -3.71 3.67
C LEU A 10 12.41 -4.67 4.44
N VAL A 11 12.42 -5.96 4.10
CA VAL A 11 11.66 -6.98 4.84
C VAL A 11 12.21 -7.15 6.25
N LYS A 12 13.54 -7.17 6.43
CA LYS A 12 14.17 -7.20 7.76
C LYS A 12 13.77 -5.98 8.61
N ALA A 13 13.75 -4.78 8.00
CA ALA A 13 13.29 -3.58 8.68
C ALA A 13 11.81 -3.68 9.08
N ALA A 14 10.94 -4.17 8.19
CA ALA A 14 9.52 -4.37 8.50
C ALA A 14 9.32 -5.36 9.67
N ILE A 15 10.13 -6.44 9.73
CA ILE A 15 10.13 -7.38 10.85
C ILE A 15 10.60 -6.69 12.14
N TRP A 16 11.67 -5.91 12.07
CA TRP A 16 12.19 -5.14 13.20
C TRP A 16 11.16 -4.19 13.79
N TYR A 17 10.44 -3.48 12.93
CA TYR A 17 9.34 -2.59 13.33
C TYR A 17 8.05 -3.33 13.67
N ARG A 18 8.07 -4.67 13.74
CA ARG A 18 6.92 -5.50 14.10
C ARG A 18 5.68 -5.26 13.25
N ILE A 19 5.86 -4.94 11.96
CA ILE A 19 4.74 -4.78 11.03
C ILE A 19 4.02 -6.15 10.92
N PRO A 20 2.72 -6.23 11.28
CA PRO A 20 1.97 -7.47 11.17
C PRO A 20 1.76 -7.83 9.70
N SER A 21 2.12 -9.04 9.31
CA SER A 21 1.93 -9.52 7.94
C SER A 21 1.93 -11.04 7.90
N ASP A 22 0.98 -11.61 7.17
CA ASP A 22 0.88 -13.05 6.92
C ASP A 22 1.55 -13.41 5.58
N TYR A 23 1.59 -12.47 4.63
CA TYR A 23 2.15 -12.68 3.31
C TYR A 23 3.06 -11.53 2.88
N LEU A 24 4.18 -11.87 2.25
CA LEU A 24 5.01 -10.98 1.46
C LEU A 24 4.59 -11.11 -0.01
N LEU A 25 4.00 -10.04 -0.57
CA LEU A 25 3.55 -10.02 -1.96
C LEU A 25 4.62 -9.37 -2.84
N VAL A 26 5.06 -10.08 -3.88
CA VAL A 26 6.09 -9.58 -4.79
C VAL A 26 5.72 -9.83 -6.25
N ASP A 27 6.31 -9.06 -7.14
CA ASP A 27 6.18 -9.29 -8.58
C ASP A 27 7.20 -10.31 -9.10
N SER A 28 7.18 -10.56 -10.40
CA SER A 28 8.04 -11.56 -11.04
C SER A 28 9.53 -11.20 -11.08
N TRP A 29 9.91 -9.99 -10.70
CA TRP A 29 11.32 -9.56 -10.62
C TRP A 29 12.00 -10.09 -9.37
N PHE A 30 11.23 -10.27 -8.28
CA PHE A 30 11.75 -10.65 -6.98
C PHE A 30 11.48 -12.11 -6.60
N THR A 31 10.62 -12.81 -7.38
CA THR A 31 10.30 -14.21 -7.10
C THR A 31 11.43 -15.11 -7.60
N ASN A 32 12.33 -15.47 -6.70
CA ASN A 32 13.49 -16.33 -6.97
C ASN A 32 13.82 -17.25 -5.78
N THR A 33 14.76 -18.16 -5.99
CA THR A 33 15.19 -19.14 -4.95
C THR A 33 15.72 -18.44 -3.71
N GLY A 34 16.51 -17.37 -3.85
CA GLY A 34 17.09 -16.66 -2.72
C GLY A 34 16.04 -16.04 -1.80
N LEU A 35 14.96 -15.46 -2.36
CA LEU A 35 13.86 -14.93 -1.57
C LEU A 35 13.04 -16.03 -0.89
N VAL A 36 12.82 -17.16 -1.58
CA VAL A 36 12.16 -18.34 -0.98
C VAL A 36 12.99 -18.85 0.22
N ASP A 37 14.29 -19.02 0.06
CA ASP A 37 15.18 -19.46 1.15
C ASP A 37 15.19 -18.45 2.30
N PHE A 38 15.22 -17.15 2.02
CA PHE A 38 15.15 -16.12 3.04
C PHE A 38 13.86 -16.25 3.86
N VAL A 39 12.70 -16.39 3.22
CA VAL A 39 11.41 -16.53 3.91
C VAL A 39 11.36 -17.78 4.78
N TYR A 40 11.86 -18.90 4.29
CA TYR A 40 11.94 -20.13 5.07
C TYR A 40 12.88 -20.05 6.29
N ASN A 41 13.94 -19.27 6.20
CA ASN A 41 14.92 -19.09 7.27
C ASN A 41 14.55 -17.93 8.22
N CYS A 42 13.46 -17.22 7.95
CA CYS A 42 13.04 -16.09 8.77
C CYS A 42 12.41 -16.58 10.08
N HIS A 43 12.79 -15.98 11.21
CA HIS A 43 12.21 -16.32 12.51
C HIS A 43 10.72 -15.93 12.64
N LYS A 44 10.30 -14.88 11.94
CA LYS A 44 8.89 -14.49 11.86
C LYS A 44 8.19 -15.33 10.79
N LYS A 45 7.15 -16.03 11.19
CA LYS A 45 6.34 -16.82 10.26
C LYS A 45 5.46 -15.90 9.39
N PHE A 46 5.81 -15.79 8.15
CA PHE A 46 4.98 -15.24 7.07
C PHE A 46 5.28 -16.04 5.81
N HIS A 47 4.40 -15.94 4.82
CA HIS A 47 4.55 -16.66 3.57
C HIS A 47 4.93 -15.73 2.43
N LEU A 48 5.66 -16.25 1.46
CA LEU A 48 5.85 -15.60 0.16
C LEU A 48 4.69 -15.95 -0.75
N LEU A 49 4.14 -14.95 -1.44
CA LEU A 49 3.26 -15.14 -2.57
C LEU A 49 3.65 -14.16 -3.66
N GLY A 50 4.19 -14.67 -4.75
CA GLY A 50 4.75 -13.85 -5.82
C GLY A 50 4.35 -14.35 -7.21
N MET A 51 4.24 -13.42 -8.17
CA MET A 51 4.21 -13.81 -9.57
C MET A 51 5.58 -14.36 -9.94
N ALA A 52 5.64 -15.49 -10.64
CA ALA A 52 6.88 -16.07 -11.09
C ALA A 52 6.91 -16.19 -12.61
N LYS A 53 8.10 -16.09 -13.20
CA LYS A 53 8.27 -16.21 -14.65
C LYS A 53 8.15 -17.68 -15.09
N ILE A 54 7.39 -17.93 -16.14
CA ILE A 54 7.35 -19.24 -16.82
C ILE A 54 8.59 -19.32 -17.72
N GLY A 55 9.75 -19.60 -17.09
CA GLY A 55 11.07 -19.59 -17.72
C GLY A 55 11.79 -20.95 -17.59
N ASN A 56 13.12 -20.88 -17.54
CA ASN A 56 14.01 -22.05 -17.51
C ASN A 56 14.30 -22.58 -16.09
N THR A 57 13.81 -21.90 -15.05
CA THR A 57 13.95 -22.38 -13.66
C THR A 57 13.41 -23.79 -13.54
N LYS A 58 14.23 -24.67 -12.94
CA LYS A 58 13.87 -26.07 -12.69
C LYS A 58 13.24 -26.22 -11.32
N TYR A 59 12.21 -27.05 -11.29
CA TYR A 59 11.49 -27.44 -10.07
C TYR A 59 11.52 -28.95 -9.96
N SER A 60 11.88 -29.45 -8.81
CA SER A 60 11.86 -30.90 -8.55
C SER A 60 10.42 -31.35 -8.28
N THR A 61 9.95 -32.24 -9.10
CA THR A 61 8.59 -32.80 -9.08
C THR A 61 8.65 -34.32 -8.94
N SER A 62 7.49 -34.96 -8.77
CA SER A 62 7.37 -36.44 -8.85
C SER A 62 7.76 -37.00 -10.23
N TRP A 63 7.84 -36.15 -11.25
CA TRP A 63 8.23 -36.53 -12.64
C TRP A 63 9.69 -36.20 -12.94
N GLY A 64 10.49 -35.78 -11.94
CA GLY A 64 11.85 -35.29 -12.09
C GLY A 64 11.94 -33.77 -12.13
N ASP A 65 13.11 -33.25 -12.52
CA ASP A 65 13.37 -31.81 -12.59
C ASP A 65 12.82 -31.20 -13.88
N LEU A 66 11.76 -30.43 -13.77
CA LEU A 66 11.03 -29.85 -14.89
C LEU A 66 11.00 -28.33 -14.85
N SER A 67 10.96 -27.70 -16.02
CA SER A 67 10.65 -26.27 -16.13
C SER A 67 9.16 -26.02 -15.88
N ALA A 68 8.82 -24.79 -15.48
CA ALA A 68 7.42 -24.39 -15.30
C ALA A 68 6.55 -24.66 -16.53
N ARG A 69 7.11 -24.47 -17.73
CA ARG A 69 6.41 -24.77 -19.01
C ARG A 69 6.13 -26.27 -19.17
N SER A 70 7.10 -27.11 -18.84
CA SER A 70 6.95 -28.57 -18.92
C SER A 70 5.94 -29.09 -17.90
N ILE A 71 5.95 -28.52 -16.68
CA ILE A 71 4.95 -28.84 -15.64
C ILE A 71 3.54 -28.49 -16.13
N LEU A 72 3.34 -27.28 -16.66
CA LEU A 72 2.05 -26.84 -17.20
C LEU A 72 1.57 -27.76 -18.34
N GLY A 73 2.48 -28.16 -19.24
CA GLY A 73 2.18 -29.13 -20.31
C GLY A 73 1.66 -30.44 -19.74
N ARG A 74 2.31 -30.99 -18.72
CA ARG A 74 1.87 -32.24 -18.05
C ARG A 74 0.52 -32.09 -17.37
N LEU A 75 0.31 -30.98 -16.61
CA LEU A 75 -0.98 -30.69 -15.98
C LEU A 75 -2.11 -30.56 -17.01
N SER A 76 -1.81 -30.00 -18.17
CA SER A 76 -2.77 -29.91 -19.28
C SER A 76 -3.10 -31.28 -19.86
N SER A 77 -2.10 -32.09 -20.12
CA SER A 77 -2.28 -33.46 -20.70
C SER A 77 -3.01 -34.38 -19.73
N SER A 78 -2.80 -34.22 -18.41
CA SER A 78 -3.49 -35.00 -17.37
C SER A 78 -4.85 -34.41 -16.97
N ARG A 79 -5.40 -33.46 -17.72
CA ARG A 79 -6.71 -32.82 -17.52
C ARG A 79 -6.88 -32.21 -16.12
N GLN A 80 -5.81 -31.72 -15.52
CA GLN A 80 -5.83 -31.08 -14.19
C GLN A 80 -6.14 -29.56 -14.24
N ILE A 81 -6.39 -29.03 -15.43
CA ILE A 81 -6.83 -27.64 -15.58
C ILE A 81 -8.30 -27.52 -15.18
N ARG A 82 -8.56 -26.67 -14.21
CA ARG A 82 -9.90 -26.35 -13.70
C ARG A 82 -10.33 -24.98 -14.21
N TYR A 83 -11.64 -24.72 -14.20
CA TYR A 83 -12.21 -23.42 -14.56
C TYR A 83 -12.99 -22.83 -13.37
N ASN A 84 -12.64 -21.61 -12.97
CA ASN A 84 -13.39 -20.86 -11.99
C ASN A 84 -14.37 -19.92 -12.68
N ARG A 85 -15.67 -20.10 -12.44
CA ARG A 85 -16.75 -19.32 -13.06
C ARG A 85 -16.81 -17.88 -12.55
N ARG A 86 -16.54 -17.65 -11.26
CA ARG A 86 -16.63 -16.32 -10.64
C ARG A 86 -15.65 -15.32 -11.26
N TYR A 87 -14.43 -15.76 -11.54
CA TYR A 87 -13.37 -14.89 -12.09
C TYR A 87 -13.07 -15.14 -13.57
N HIS A 88 -13.78 -16.08 -14.19
CA HIS A 88 -13.55 -16.50 -15.58
C HIS A 88 -12.08 -16.92 -15.85
N ILE A 89 -11.48 -17.68 -14.93
CA ILE A 89 -10.08 -18.07 -14.95
C ILE A 89 -9.94 -19.58 -15.06
N HIS A 90 -9.09 -20.03 -16.03
CA HIS A 90 -8.57 -21.39 -16.05
C HIS A 90 -7.35 -21.44 -15.13
N TYR A 91 -7.26 -22.46 -14.28
CA TYR A 91 -6.14 -22.63 -13.39
C TYR A 91 -5.77 -24.09 -13.20
N ALA A 92 -4.50 -24.31 -12.84
CA ALA A 92 -3.98 -25.58 -12.35
C ALA A 92 -3.00 -25.30 -11.21
N MET A 93 -2.83 -26.26 -10.31
CA MET A 93 -1.91 -26.12 -9.18
C MET A 93 -1.13 -27.42 -8.97
N THR A 94 0.08 -27.29 -8.44
CA THR A 94 0.93 -28.43 -8.06
C THR A 94 1.93 -28.01 -7.00
N ASP A 95 2.27 -28.96 -6.12
CA ASP A 95 3.33 -28.79 -5.15
C ASP A 95 4.64 -29.32 -5.72
N VAL A 96 5.70 -28.55 -5.58
CA VAL A 96 7.03 -28.85 -6.14
C VAL A 96 8.10 -28.38 -5.17
N LYS A 97 9.37 -28.73 -5.41
CA LYS A 97 10.50 -28.15 -4.71
C LYS A 97 11.23 -27.15 -5.61
N LEU A 98 11.54 -25.98 -5.05
CA LEU A 98 12.47 -25.03 -5.61
C LEU A 98 13.75 -25.06 -4.77
N GLY A 99 14.84 -25.61 -5.31
CA GLY A 99 15.98 -26.02 -4.51
C GLY A 99 15.57 -27.09 -3.47
N THR A 100 15.79 -26.82 -2.21
CA THR A 100 15.40 -27.71 -1.10
C THR A 100 14.03 -27.40 -0.49
N ARG A 101 13.41 -26.28 -0.88
CA ARG A 101 12.20 -25.74 -0.27
C ARG A 101 10.94 -26.15 -1.01
N GLN A 102 9.93 -26.55 -0.25
CA GLN A 102 8.63 -26.88 -0.82
C GLN A 102 7.87 -25.60 -1.17
N VAL A 103 7.29 -25.56 -2.36
CA VAL A 103 6.49 -24.42 -2.83
C VAL A 103 5.29 -24.92 -3.60
N ARG A 104 4.22 -24.15 -3.63
CA ARG A 104 3.06 -24.39 -4.50
C ARG A 104 3.09 -23.46 -5.67
N LEU A 105 2.87 -24.02 -6.86
CA LEU A 105 2.72 -23.28 -8.10
C LEU A 105 1.25 -23.26 -8.50
N PHE A 106 0.76 -22.08 -8.85
CA PHE A 106 -0.53 -21.88 -9.50
C PHE A 106 -0.31 -21.33 -10.89
N PHE A 107 -0.80 -22.06 -11.89
CA PHE A 107 -0.86 -21.57 -13.27
C PHE A 107 -2.26 -21.03 -13.51
N CYS A 108 -2.38 -19.83 -14.05
CA CYS A 108 -3.68 -19.21 -14.31
C CYS A 108 -3.67 -18.42 -15.62
N ARG A 109 -4.84 -18.35 -16.29
CA ARG A 109 -5.08 -17.47 -17.44
C ARG A 109 -6.54 -17.09 -17.55
N ARG A 110 -6.81 -15.85 -17.97
CA ARG A 110 -8.14 -15.40 -18.37
C ARG A 110 -8.33 -15.69 -19.87
N GLY A 111 -9.37 -16.44 -20.19
CA GLY A 111 -9.68 -16.75 -21.59
C GLY A 111 -8.58 -17.51 -22.33
N LYS A 112 -8.79 -17.73 -23.64
CA LYS A 112 -7.82 -18.43 -24.50
C LYS A 112 -6.77 -17.50 -25.11
N ALA A 113 -7.08 -16.22 -25.24
CA ALA A 113 -6.20 -15.23 -25.88
C ALA A 113 -5.05 -14.76 -24.97
N GLU A 114 -5.21 -14.85 -23.64
CA GLU A 114 -4.15 -14.48 -22.70
C GLU A 114 -3.15 -15.62 -22.49
N GLY A 115 -1.88 -15.25 -22.31
CA GLY A 115 -0.82 -16.18 -21.92
C GLY A 115 -1.01 -16.68 -20.48
N TRP A 116 -0.46 -17.84 -20.19
CA TRP A 116 -0.42 -18.37 -18.83
C TRP A 116 0.47 -17.50 -17.94
N ARG A 117 -0.01 -17.23 -16.74
CA ARG A 117 0.75 -16.60 -15.64
C ARG A 117 0.95 -17.64 -14.56
N MET A 118 1.99 -17.46 -13.76
CA MET A 118 2.31 -18.38 -12.67
C MET A 118 2.47 -17.59 -11.37
N LEU A 119 1.78 -18.02 -10.32
CA LEU A 119 2.04 -17.61 -8.94
C LEU A 119 2.80 -18.71 -8.22
N LEU A 120 3.72 -18.31 -7.35
CA LEU A 120 4.49 -19.18 -6.47
C LEU A 120 4.23 -18.77 -5.03
N THR A 121 3.98 -19.73 -4.16
CA THR A 121 3.84 -19.47 -2.72
C THR A 121 4.59 -20.51 -1.89
N THR A 122 5.07 -20.08 -0.74
CA THR A 122 5.61 -20.97 0.31
C THR A 122 4.51 -21.55 1.21
N ASP A 123 3.28 -21.02 1.10
CA ASP A 123 2.11 -21.59 1.78
C ASP A 123 1.49 -22.70 0.93
N THR A 124 1.78 -23.93 1.28
CA THR A 124 1.23 -25.11 0.60
C THR A 124 -0.18 -25.48 1.08
N SER A 125 -0.74 -24.76 2.04
CA SER A 125 -2.10 -24.98 2.54
C SER A 125 -3.14 -24.15 1.77
N VAL A 126 -2.73 -23.00 1.19
CA VAL A 126 -3.63 -22.08 0.50
C VAL A 126 -4.14 -22.67 -0.82
N ASP A 127 -5.43 -22.49 -1.11
CA ASP A 127 -6.01 -22.83 -2.39
C ASP A 127 -5.79 -21.72 -3.44
N PHE A 128 -6.11 -22.01 -4.71
CA PHE A 128 -5.90 -21.08 -5.81
C PHE A 128 -6.71 -19.79 -5.63
N MET A 129 -7.95 -19.88 -5.17
CA MET A 129 -8.83 -18.71 -5.10
C MET A 129 -8.34 -17.74 -4.04
N ARG A 130 -8.03 -18.27 -2.87
CA ARG A 130 -7.48 -17.47 -1.78
C ARG A 130 -6.12 -16.85 -2.15
N ALA A 131 -5.23 -17.62 -2.76
CA ALA A 131 -3.95 -17.11 -3.24
C ALA A 131 -4.13 -16.00 -4.30
N TYR A 132 -5.08 -16.16 -5.21
CA TYR A 132 -5.39 -15.17 -6.24
C TYR A 132 -5.93 -13.87 -5.63
N GLU A 133 -6.85 -13.96 -4.67
CA GLU A 133 -7.40 -12.80 -3.94
C GLU A 133 -6.33 -12.08 -3.12
N ILE A 134 -5.49 -12.83 -2.39
CA ILE A 134 -4.38 -12.25 -1.63
C ILE A 134 -3.40 -11.54 -2.58
N TYR A 135 -3.03 -12.17 -3.71
CA TYR A 135 -2.11 -11.56 -4.66
C TYR A 135 -2.69 -10.31 -5.32
N ALA A 136 -4.00 -10.26 -5.53
CA ALA A 136 -4.67 -9.07 -6.08
C ALA A 136 -4.51 -7.83 -5.18
N MET A 137 -4.34 -8.01 -3.87
CA MET A 137 -4.08 -6.89 -2.94
C MET A 137 -2.78 -6.13 -3.24
N ARG A 138 -1.82 -6.76 -3.93
CA ARG A 138 -0.60 -6.09 -4.40
C ARG A 138 -0.90 -4.86 -5.27
N TRP A 139 -2.04 -4.85 -5.97
CA TRP A 139 -2.48 -3.71 -6.78
C TRP A 139 -2.66 -2.41 -5.97
N ALA A 140 -2.80 -2.50 -4.65
CA ALA A 140 -2.86 -1.33 -3.80
C ALA A 140 -1.62 -0.44 -3.89
N ILE A 141 -0.45 -1.00 -4.27
CA ILE A 141 0.79 -0.24 -4.48
C ILE A 141 0.65 0.69 -5.69
N GLU A 142 0.09 0.19 -6.79
CA GLU A 142 -0.14 0.98 -8.00
C GLU A 142 -1.18 2.09 -7.76
N VAL A 143 -2.24 1.76 -7.01
CA VAL A 143 -3.26 2.75 -6.59
C VAL A 143 -2.64 3.82 -5.71
N PHE A 144 -1.81 3.45 -4.72
CA PHE A 144 -1.07 4.39 -3.89
C PHE A 144 -0.25 5.38 -4.74
N PHE A 145 0.56 4.88 -5.67
CA PHE A 145 1.37 5.75 -6.52
C PHE A 145 0.53 6.62 -7.45
N ALA A 146 -0.55 6.08 -8.02
CA ALA A 146 -1.46 6.84 -8.88
C ALA A 146 -2.15 7.98 -8.11
N ASP A 147 -2.72 7.68 -6.95
CA ASP A 147 -3.40 8.67 -6.12
C ASP A 147 -2.42 9.70 -5.54
N SER A 148 -1.25 9.26 -5.07
CA SER A 148 -0.23 10.14 -4.53
C SER A 148 0.31 11.12 -5.56
N LYS A 149 0.51 10.70 -6.81
CA LYS A 149 0.91 11.60 -7.90
C LYS A 149 -0.22 12.55 -8.28
N ARG A 150 -1.44 12.05 -8.42
CA ARG A 150 -2.57 12.84 -8.91
C ARG A 150 -3.09 13.84 -7.87
N LEU A 151 -3.14 13.45 -6.59
CA LEU A 151 -3.82 14.20 -5.54
C LEU A 151 -2.87 14.85 -4.55
N LEU A 152 -1.71 14.26 -4.29
CA LEU A 152 -0.82 14.66 -3.21
C LEU A 152 0.50 15.25 -3.67
N GLY A 153 0.71 15.37 -5.00
CA GLY A 153 1.89 15.99 -5.58
C GLY A 153 3.18 15.18 -5.40
N LEU A 154 3.14 13.85 -5.38
CA LEU A 154 4.32 13.00 -5.15
C LEU A 154 5.49 13.30 -6.10
N ALA A 155 5.22 13.81 -7.30
CA ALA A 155 6.25 14.13 -8.30
C ALA A 155 6.50 15.64 -8.46
N ASP A 156 5.86 16.49 -7.66
CA ASP A 156 5.81 17.94 -7.89
C ASP A 156 6.83 18.72 -7.03
N CYS A 157 7.76 18.03 -6.37
CA CYS A 157 8.79 18.67 -5.58
C CYS A 157 9.84 19.33 -6.48
N SER A 158 9.93 20.65 -6.44
CA SER A 158 10.91 21.45 -7.19
C SER A 158 12.24 21.64 -6.43
N ALA A 159 12.36 21.17 -5.19
CA ALA A 159 13.56 21.29 -4.40
C ALA A 159 14.71 20.49 -5.03
N ARG A 160 15.92 21.08 -5.07
CA ARG A 160 17.13 20.41 -5.57
C ARG A 160 17.88 19.64 -4.48
N ASP A 161 17.62 19.96 -3.23
CA ASP A 161 18.24 19.30 -2.09
C ASP A 161 17.62 17.92 -1.83
N PHE A 162 18.47 16.92 -1.60
CA PHE A 162 18.06 15.54 -1.37
C PHE A 162 17.22 15.39 -0.10
N THR A 163 17.57 16.13 0.97
CA THR A 163 16.84 16.08 2.25
C THR A 163 15.43 16.65 2.09
N ALA A 164 15.29 17.73 1.33
CA ALA A 164 13.98 18.31 1.02
C ALA A 164 13.14 17.37 0.15
N GLN A 165 13.74 16.67 -0.81
CA GLN A 165 13.05 15.63 -1.59
C GLN A 165 12.54 14.49 -0.67
N LEU A 166 13.40 14.05 0.26
CA LEU A 166 13.03 12.99 1.21
C LEU A 166 11.90 13.42 2.14
N ALA A 167 11.95 14.65 2.65
CA ALA A 167 10.91 15.24 3.48
C ALA A 167 9.58 15.33 2.71
N HIS A 168 9.62 15.79 1.45
CA HIS A 168 8.43 15.85 0.59
C HIS A 168 7.77 14.48 0.41
N VAL A 169 8.55 13.46 0.05
CA VAL A 169 8.03 12.08 -0.11
C VAL A 169 7.43 11.57 1.21
N SER A 170 8.08 11.84 2.34
CA SER A 170 7.60 11.44 3.66
C SER A 170 6.27 12.10 4.01
N LEU A 171 6.12 13.40 3.72
CA LEU A 171 4.87 14.13 3.92
C LEU A 171 3.74 13.59 3.04
N VAL A 172 4.03 13.26 1.78
CA VAL A 172 3.04 12.63 0.89
C VAL A 172 2.58 11.29 1.45
N MET A 173 3.49 10.46 1.95
CA MET A 173 3.15 9.18 2.57
C MET A 173 2.29 9.34 3.82
N ILE A 174 2.61 10.32 4.68
CA ILE A 174 1.81 10.64 5.88
C ILE A 174 0.40 11.09 5.46
N ARG A 175 0.29 12.02 4.51
CA ARG A 175 -1.00 12.50 3.99
C ARG A 175 -1.84 11.37 3.41
N TYR A 176 -1.23 10.48 2.63
CA TYR A 176 -1.94 9.32 2.09
C TYR A 176 -2.46 8.41 3.19
N ASN A 177 -1.65 8.11 4.20
CA ASN A 177 -2.06 7.27 5.33
C ASN A 177 -3.21 7.90 6.12
N LEU A 178 -3.18 9.22 6.36
CA LEU A 178 -4.27 9.94 7.01
C LEU A 178 -5.56 9.87 6.19
N LEU A 179 -5.49 10.10 4.87
CA LEU A 179 -6.66 9.97 3.99
C LEU A 179 -7.19 8.53 3.94
N ALA A 180 -6.31 7.53 3.97
CA ALA A 180 -6.71 6.12 3.99
C ALA A 180 -7.43 5.76 5.30
N LEU A 181 -6.99 6.31 6.44
CA LEU A 181 -7.66 6.16 7.74
C LEU A 181 -9.01 6.87 7.74
N LEU A 182 -9.07 8.12 7.30
CA LEU A 182 -10.31 8.91 7.20
C LEU A 182 -11.32 8.24 6.26
N LYS A 183 -10.87 7.77 5.09
CA LYS A 183 -11.71 7.01 4.16
C LYS A 183 -12.39 5.84 4.85
N ARG A 184 -11.63 5.11 5.69
CA ARG A 184 -12.14 3.93 6.41
C ARG A 184 -13.15 4.30 7.50
N SER A 185 -12.95 5.46 8.16
CA SER A 185 -13.80 5.94 9.24
C SER A 185 -15.07 6.63 8.74
N LEU A 186 -15.01 7.27 7.57
CA LEU A 186 -16.10 8.06 6.99
C LEU A 186 -16.84 7.33 5.85
N ASP A 187 -16.56 6.05 5.64
CA ASP A 187 -17.22 5.19 4.63
C ASP A 187 -17.18 5.70 3.18
N TYR A 188 -16.07 6.34 2.80
CA TYR A 188 -15.84 6.75 1.42
C TYR A 188 -15.44 5.58 0.53
N GLU A 189 -15.99 5.50 -0.68
CA GLU A 189 -15.59 4.48 -1.65
C GLU A 189 -14.15 4.67 -2.16
N THR A 190 -13.74 5.91 -2.38
CA THR A 190 -12.42 6.24 -2.95
C THR A 190 -11.70 7.33 -2.16
N ILE A 191 -10.37 7.28 -2.17
CA ILE A 191 -9.53 8.38 -1.62
C ILE A 191 -9.74 9.66 -2.42
N GLY A 192 -9.96 9.56 -3.74
CA GLY A 192 -10.22 10.72 -4.58
C GLY A 192 -11.50 11.47 -4.24
N GLY A 193 -12.57 10.75 -3.88
CA GLY A 193 -13.83 11.36 -3.40
C GLY A 193 -13.60 12.13 -2.10
N LEU A 194 -13.03 11.43 -1.11
CA LEU A 194 -12.69 12.07 0.17
C LEU A 194 -11.77 13.29 -0.01
N PHE A 195 -10.72 13.16 -0.83
CA PHE A 195 -9.79 14.28 -1.08
C PHE A 195 -10.51 15.48 -1.67
N LYS A 196 -11.42 15.26 -2.62
CA LYS A 196 -12.20 16.34 -3.25
C LYS A 196 -13.05 17.06 -2.20
N ASP A 197 -13.75 16.33 -1.34
CA ASP A 197 -14.64 16.93 -0.33
C ASP A 197 -13.83 17.67 0.73
N VAL A 198 -12.72 17.11 1.22
CA VAL A 198 -11.81 17.81 2.13
C VAL A 198 -11.21 19.06 1.49
N TYR A 199 -10.83 18.98 0.21
CA TYR A 199 -10.27 20.10 -0.53
C TYR A 199 -11.32 21.19 -0.77
N THR A 200 -12.54 20.83 -1.17
CA THR A 200 -13.65 21.75 -1.36
C THR A 200 -14.03 22.41 -0.03
N GLY A 201 -14.19 21.62 1.05
CA GLY A 201 -14.47 22.16 2.39
C GLY A 201 -13.39 23.13 2.88
N ALA A 202 -12.09 22.82 2.62
CA ALA A 202 -11.00 23.72 2.98
C ALA A 202 -10.99 25.03 2.16
N TYR A 203 -11.52 25.01 0.94
CA TYR A 203 -11.66 26.22 0.09
C TYR A 203 -12.92 27.03 0.41
N GLU A 204 -13.95 26.40 0.93
CA GLU A 204 -15.20 27.05 1.33
C GLU A 204 -15.05 27.85 2.64
N LEU A 205 -13.96 27.65 3.40
CA LEU A 205 -13.64 28.53 4.52
C LEU A 205 -13.50 29.97 4.03
N THR A 206 -14.31 30.84 4.56
CA THR A 206 -14.22 32.28 4.29
C THR A 206 -12.85 32.82 4.72
N VAL A 207 -12.42 33.95 4.16
CA VAL A 207 -11.17 34.62 4.57
C VAL A 207 -11.16 34.86 6.07
N VAL A 208 -12.31 35.14 6.66
CA VAL A 208 -12.48 35.39 8.09
C VAL A 208 -12.22 34.13 8.92
N GLU A 209 -12.75 32.99 8.51
CA GLU A 209 -12.48 31.71 9.20
C GLU A 209 -11.01 31.32 9.13
N LYS A 210 -10.35 31.60 8.01
CA LYS A 210 -8.90 31.40 7.86
C LYS A 210 -8.10 32.31 8.81
N ILE A 211 -8.47 33.57 8.91
CA ILE A 211 -7.86 34.52 9.84
C ILE A 211 -8.13 34.08 11.28
N TRP A 212 -9.35 33.61 11.58
CA TRP A 212 -9.70 33.10 12.90
C TRP A 212 -8.84 31.91 13.32
N LEU A 213 -8.62 30.95 12.43
CA LEU A 213 -7.71 29.82 12.71
C LEU A 213 -6.27 30.28 13.01
N ILE A 214 -5.78 31.29 12.28
CA ILE A 214 -4.46 31.87 12.55
C ILE A 214 -4.43 32.54 13.94
N ILE A 215 -5.48 33.25 14.32
CA ILE A 215 -5.57 33.87 15.64
C ILE A 215 -5.56 32.82 16.75
N VAL A 216 -6.32 31.74 16.61
CA VAL A 216 -6.33 30.63 17.57
C VAL A 216 -4.93 30.02 17.73
N GLU A 217 -4.23 29.76 16.63
CA GLU A 217 -2.87 29.24 16.64
C GLU A 217 -1.88 30.18 17.32
N VAL A 218 -1.97 31.50 17.05
CA VAL A 218 -1.13 32.51 17.68
C VAL A 218 -1.40 32.59 19.18
N VAL A 219 -2.66 32.49 19.62
CA VAL A 219 -3.01 32.46 21.04
C VAL A 219 -2.45 31.23 21.73
N GLY A 220 -2.50 30.06 21.09
CA GLY A 220 -1.88 28.82 21.57
C GLY A 220 -0.37 29.00 21.80
N ILE A 221 0.34 29.57 20.82
CA ILE A 221 1.79 29.86 20.93
C ILE A 221 2.07 30.83 22.09
N VAL A 222 1.25 31.88 22.25
CA VAL A 222 1.40 32.84 23.36
C VAL A 222 1.14 32.18 24.71
N ALA A 223 0.13 31.31 24.80
CA ALA A 223 -0.16 30.53 25.99
C ALA A 223 1.03 29.65 26.39
N GLU A 224 1.62 28.94 25.45
CA GLU A 224 2.82 28.11 25.65
C GLU A 224 4.01 28.94 26.15
N LEU A 225 4.30 30.11 25.53
CA LEU A 225 5.41 30.98 25.86
C LEU A 225 5.25 31.68 27.24
N THR A 226 4.02 31.95 27.62
CA THR A 226 3.72 32.66 28.88
C THR A 226 3.34 31.75 30.04
N GLY A 227 3.14 30.45 29.78
CA GLY A 227 2.61 29.49 30.75
C GLY A 227 1.17 29.79 31.17
N ALA A 228 0.43 30.55 30.37
CA ALA A 228 -0.97 30.88 30.61
C ALA A 228 -1.89 29.77 30.04
N ASP A 229 -3.10 29.69 30.61
CA ASP A 229 -4.13 28.79 30.10
C ASP A 229 -4.74 29.34 28.80
N GLU A 230 -4.73 28.55 27.74
CA GLU A 230 -5.21 28.93 26.40
C GLU A 230 -6.69 29.34 26.40
N ASP A 231 -7.55 28.59 27.09
CA ASP A 231 -8.97 28.87 27.20
C ASP A 231 -9.23 30.22 27.91
N THR A 232 -8.40 30.55 28.91
CA THR A 232 -8.48 31.84 29.64
C THR A 232 -8.08 32.99 28.73
N LEU A 233 -6.99 32.85 27.94
CA LEU A 233 -6.56 33.85 26.98
C LEU A 233 -7.58 34.08 25.89
N MET A 234 -8.12 33.00 25.31
CA MET A 234 -9.16 33.07 24.30
C MET A 234 -10.42 33.76 24.80
N ARG A 235 -10.87 33.43 26.04
CA ARG A 235 -12.02 34.05 26.66
C ARG A 235 -11.81 35.55 26.89
N GLN A 236 -10.66 35.95 27.38
CA GLN A 236 -10.30 37.37 27.57
C GLN A 236 -10.24 38.12 26.24
N LEU A 237 -9.75 37.49 25.18
CA LEU A 237 -9.66 38.08 23.87
C LEU A 237 -11.05 38.30 23.25
N ILE A 238 -12.00 37.39 23.47
CA ILE A 238 -13.37 37.46 22.96
C ILE A 238 -14.23 38.41 23.79
N GLU A 239 -14.23 38.29 25.14
CA GLU A 239 -15.14 39.00 26.02
C GLU A 239 -14.78 40.49 26.19
N ASN A 240 -13.52 40.87 26.06
CA ASN A 240 -13.05 42.23 26.32
C ASN A 240 -12.75 43.07 25.08
N ASN A 241 -13.00 42.56 23.88
CA ASN A 241 -12.54 43.22 22.66
C ASN A 241 -13.69 43.60 21.70
N LYS A 242 -14.27 44.80 21.91
CA LYS A 242 -15.28 45.40 21.01
C LYS A 242 -14.85 45.44 19.52
N ARG A 243 -13.56 45.41 19.22
CA ARG A 243 -13.04 45.35 17.85
C ARG A 243 -13.22 43.97 17.22
N LEU A 244 -13.16 42.91 18.02
CA LEU A 244 -13.43 41.53 17.55
C LEU A 244 -14.91 41.31 17.27
N GLU A 245 -15.81 41.89 18.10
CA GLU A 245 -17.26 41.90 17.83
C GLU A 245 -17.58 42.65 16.52
N ALA A 246 -16.90 43.76 16.28
CA ALA A 246 -17.04 44.50 15.03
C ALA A 246 -16.53 43.73 13.79
N LEU A 247 -15.42 42.98 13.94
CA LEU A 247 -14.88 42.10 12.90
C LEU A 247 -15.79 40.88 12.61
N GLN A 248 -16.38 40.29 13.66
CA GLN A 248 -17.36 39.21 13.52
C GLN A 248 -18.65 39.68 12.86
N ALA A 249 -19.15 40.86 13.23
CA ALA A 249 -20.31 41.49 12.60
C ALA A 249 -20.06 41.80 11.12
N TYR A 250 -18.88 42.28 10.76
CA TYR A 250 -18.48 42.55 9.38
C TYR A 250 -18.36 41.24 8.56
N ALA A 251 -17.87 40.17 9.17
CA ALA A 251 -17.75 38.86 8.55
C ALA A 251 -19.07 38.16 8.27
N GLN A 252 -20.12 38.47 9.04
CA GLN A 252 -21.48 37.93 8.84
C GLN A 252 -22.28 38.70 7.77
N THR A 253 -21.79 39.85 7.34
CA THR A 253 -22.46 40.72 6.35
C THR A 253 -21.74 40.75 4.99
N ALA A 254 -20.59 40.13 4.85
CA ALA A 254 -19.80 39.99 3.63
C ALA A 254 -19.94 38.58 3.03
#